data_e7b191964625195cee0dcf6e6bc93e8e
#
_entry.id   e7b191964625195cee0dcf6e6bc93e8e
#
_cell.length_a   1.000
_cell.length_b   1.000
_cell.length_c   1.000
_cell.angle_alpha   90.00
_cell.angle_beta   90.00
_cell.angle_gamma   90.00
#
_symmetry.space_group_name_H-M   'P 1'
#
loop_
_entity.id
_entity.type
_entity.pdbx_description
1 polymer ?
#
loop_
_entity_poly.entity_id
_entity_poly.type
_entity_poly.pdbx_seq_one_letter_code
_entity_poly.pdbx_strand_id
1 'polypeptide(L)'
;MSASTPRSRPADAHWDAGDLGCGDLVLELRGRMDALRPGQLLELTARDPGARADIPAWCRMTGHTLITEEHPVYQIRRKES
;
A
#
# COMPACT_ATOMS: atom_id res chain seq x y z
N MET A 1 19.86 5.97 -18.60
CA MET A 1 19.36 5.78 -18.25
C MET A 1 19.29 5.49 -17.17
N SER A 2 18.95 5.60 -16.66
CA SER A 2 18.81 5.44 -15.66
C SER A 2 18.79 4.52 -15.12
N ALA A 3 19.13 4.20 -14.93
CA ALA A 3 19.15 3.22 -14.54
C ALA A 3 18.92 2.95 -13.28
N SER A 4 18.48 3.63 -12.71
CA SER A 4 18.21 3.36 -11.53
C SER A 4 17.51 2.20 -11.37
N THR A 5 17.66 1.36 -10.54
CA THR A 5 16.95 0.30 -10.34
C THR A 5 16.27 0.45 -9.12
N PRO A 6 15.23 1.07 -9.06
CA PRO A 6 14.50 1.30 -7.86
C PRO A 6 14.09 -0.02 -7.29
N ARG A 7 14.12 -0.12 -6.02
CA ARG A 7 13.65 -1.29 -5.37
C ARG A 7 12.18 -1.47 -5.56
N SER A 8 11.46 -0.39 -5.83
CA SER A 8 10.03 -0.47 -5.97
C SER A 8 9.65 -0.08 -7.37
N ARG A 9 8.50 -0.54 -7.82
CA ARG A 9 7.98 -0.18 -9.11
C ARG A 9 7.36 1.18 -9.09
N PRO A 10 7.23 1.83 -10.23
CA PRO A 10 6.44 3.04 -10.31
C PRO A 10 5.01 2.73 -9.92
N ALA A 11 4.47 3.48 -9.02
CA ALA A 11 3.10 3.27 -8.55
C ALA A 11 2.11 4.05 -9.40
N ASP A 12 0.89 3.52 -9.50
CA ASP A 12 -0.18 4.20 -10.23
C ASP A 12 -0.81 5.28 -9.38
N ALA A 13 -0.72 5.17 -8.07
CA ALA A 13 -1.23 6.16 -7.14
C ALA A 13 -0.35 6.20 -5.91
N HIS A 14 -0.36 7.33 -5.23
CA HIS A 14 0.41 7.54 -4.01
C HIS A 14 -0.49 8.10 -2.94
N TRP A 15 -0.31 7.66 -1.71
CA TRP A 15 -1.06 8.21 -0.58
C TRP A 15 -0.17 8.24 0.66
N ASP A 16 -0.01 9.42 1.22
CA ASP A 16 0.71 9.59 2.47
C ASP A 16 -0.34 9.68 3.57
N ALA A 17 -0.47 8.63 4.33
CA ALA A 17 -1.45 8.55 5.39
C ALA A 17 -1.00 9.29 6.66
N GLY A 18 0.23 9.75 6.68
CA GLY A 18 0.75 10.45 7.85
C GLY A 18 0.75 9.56 9.07
N ASP A 19 0.14 10.04 10.13
CA ASP A 19 0.12 9.32 11.39
C ASP A 19 -1.22 8.65 11.67
N LEU A 20 -2.03 8.39 10.66
CA LEU A 20 -3.31 7.75 10.88
C LEU A 20 -3.12 6.41 11.58
N GLY A 21 -3.92 6.18 12.59
CA GLY A 21 -3.89 4.93 13.32
C GLY A 21 -4.55 3.82 12.53
N CYS A 22 -4.39 2.60 13.03
CA CYS A 22 -4.80 1.39 12.33
C CYS A 22 -6.26 1.41 11.83
N GLY A 23 -7.20 1.77 12.68
CA GLY A 23 -8.61 1.74 12.30
C GLY A 23 -8.92 2.68 11.15
N ASP A 24 -8.50 3.94 11.29
CA ASP A 24 -8.75 4.94 10.26
C ASP A 24 -7.93 4.65 9.02
N LEU A 25 -6.73 4.15 9.20
CA LEU A 25 -5.84 3.84 8.09
C LEU A 25 -6.47 2.80 7.17
N VAL A 26 -6.95 1.69 7.70
CA VAL A 26 -7.47 0.63 6.85
C VAL A 26 -8.80 1.01 6.20
N LEU A 27 -9.62 1.84 6.85
CA LEU A 27 -10.84 2.32 6.23
C LEU A 27 -10.54 3.18 5.01
N GLU A 28 -9.63 4.11 5.16
CA GLU A 28 -9.25 4.97 4.05
C GLU A 28 -8.55 4.17 2.96
N LEU A 29 -7.69 3.25 3.36
CA LEU A 29 -6.96 2.41 2.43
C LEU A 29 -7.91 1.60 1.56
N ARG A 30 -8.95 1.06 2.15
CA ARG A 30 -9.94 0.30 1.40
C ARG A 30 -10.55 1.14 0.29
N GLY A 31 -10.95 2.36 0.61
CA GLY A 31 -11.53 3.24 -0.41
C GLY A 31 -10.56 3.56 -1.52
N ARG A 32 -9.30 3.79 -1.16
CA ARG A 32 -8.29 4.12 -2.16
C ARG A 32 -7.96 2.95 -3.05
N MET A 33 -7.93 1.74 -2.49
CA MET A 33 -7.70 0.55 -3.30
C MET A 33 -8.87 0.28 -4.23
N ASP A 34 -10.10 0.51 -3.75
CA ASP A 34 -11.28 0.32 -4.56
C ASP A 34 -11.33 1.29 -5.74
N ALA A 35 -10.69 2.43 -5.63
CA ALA A 35 -10.64 3.41 -6.69
C ALA A 35 -9.64 3.02 -7.79
N LEU A 36 -8.77 2.07 -7.53
CA LEU A 36 -7.82 1.61 -8.53
C LEU A 36 -8.46 0.57 -9.43
N ARG A 37 -7.88 0.36 -10.58
CA ARG A 37 -8.27 -0.75 -11.45
C ARG A 37 -7.52 -2.00 -11.00
N PRO A 38 -8.07 -3.18 -11.29
CA PRO A 38 -7.37 -4.42 -10.93
C PRO A 38 -5.95 -4.42 -11.45
N GLY A 39 -5.03 -4.82 -10.62
CA GLY A 39 -3.61 -4.90 -10.96
C GLY A 39 -2.83 -3.63 -10.80
N GLN A 40 -3.50 -2.51 -10.53
CA GLN A 40 -2.78 -1.26 -10.30
C GLN A 40 -2.16 -1.22 -8.92
N LEU A 41 -1.17 -0.35 -8.79
CA LEU A 41 -0.31 -0.31 -7.62
C LEU A 41 -0.48 1.00 -6.86
N LEU A 42 -0.68 0.88 -5.56
CA LEU A 42 -0.72 2.04 -4.66
C LEU A 42 0.56 2.07 -3.83
N GLU A 43 1.21 3.21 -3.77
CA GLU A 43 2.30 3.40 -2.84
C GLU A 43 1.77 4.12 -1.62
N LEU A 44 1.80 3.46 -0.50
CA LEU A 44 1.28 3.97 0.77
C LEU A 44 2.42 4.33 1.69
N THR A 45 2.35 5.52 2.26
CA THR A 45 3.27 5.90 3.33
C THR A 45 2.47 5.95 4.62
N ALA A 46 2.80 5.06 5.54
CA ALA A 46 2.10 4.95 6.82
C ALA A 46 3.13 4.91 7.94
N ARG A 47 3.10 5.95 8.77
CA ARG A 47 4.13 6.10 9.79
C ARG A 47 3.79 5.48 11.12
N ASP A 48 2.53 5.10 11.32
CA ASP A 48 2.14 4.46 12.56
C ASP A 48 2.92 3.15 12.75
N PRO A 49 3.51 2.92 13.91
CA PRO A 49 4.30 1.70 14.11
C PRO A 49 3.48 0.43 13.90
N GLY A 50 2.18 0.47 14.15
CA GLY A 50 1.31 -0.68 13.95
C GLY A 50 1.17 -1.09 12.49
N ALA A 51 1.50 -0.18 11.56
CA ALA A 51 1.37 -0.50 10.13
C ALA A 51 2.20 -1.71 9.73
N ARG A 52 3.33 -1.92 10.37
CA ARG A 52 4.19 -3.07 10.04
C ARG A 52 3.47 -4.39 10.15
N ALA A 53 2.59 -4.52 11.15
CA ALA A 53 1.83 -5.74 11.34
C ALA A 53 0.48 -5.66 10.60
N ASP A 54 -0.13 -4.48 10.59
CA ASP A 54 -1.49 -4.35 10.10
C ASP A 54 -1.58 -4.37 8.58
N ILE A 55 -0.63 -3.76 7.89
CA ILE A 55 -0.69 -3.72 6.43
C ILE A 55 -0.56 -5.12 5.82
N PRO A 56 0.43 -5.93 6.21
CA PRO A 56 0.51 -7.28 5.67
C PRO A 56 -0.71 -8.12 6.00
N ALA A 57 -1.24 -7.99 7.22
CA ALA A 57 -2.42 -8.75 7.61
C ALA A 57 -3.64 -8.33 6.80
N TRP A 58 -3.80 -7.02 6.58
CA TRP A 58 -4.91 -6.51 5.80
C TRP A 58 -4.83 -6.98 4.35
N CYS A 59 -3.62 -7.01 3.78
CA CYS A 59 -3.45 -7.51 2.41
C CYS A 59 -3.84 -8.97 2.30
N ARG A 60 -3.46 -9.78 3.29
CA ARG A 60 -3.84 -11.20 3.29
C ARG A 60 -5.35 -11.37 3.41
N MET A 61 -5.98 -10.54 4.24
CA MET A 61 -7.41 -10.62 4.45
C MET A 61 -8.21 -10.23 3.23
N THR A 62 -7.75 -9.23 2.50
CA THR A 62 -8.51 -8.67 1.40
C THR A 62 -8.15 -9.27 0.05
N GLY A 63 -7.03 -9.97 -0.02
CA GLY A 63 -6.58 -10.55 -1.29
C GLY A 63 -5.70 -9.65 -2.12
N HIS A 64 -5.44 -8.43 -1.66
CA HIS A 64 -4.47 -7.57 -2.35
C HIS A 64 -3.07 -8.08 -2.09
N THR A 65 -2.14 -7.74 -2.98
CA THR A 65 -0.77 -8.24 -2.88
C THR A 65 0.15 -7.16 -2.37
N LEU A 66 0.87 -7.44 -1.29
CA LEU A 66 1.89 -6.54 -0.78
C LEU A 66 3.15 -6.77 -1.59
N ILE A 67 3.51 -5.80 -2.44
CA ILE A 67 4.64 -5.95 -3.34
C ILE A 67 5.94 -5.61 -2.63
N THR A 68 5.99 -4.48 -1.92
CA THR A 68 7.17 -4.11 -1.15
C THR A 68 6.74 -3.62 0.21
N GLU A 69 7.62 -3.84 1.18
CA GLU A 69 7.35 -3.43 2.54
C GLU A 69 8.65 -2.89 3.11
N GLU A 70 8.79 -1.58 3.10
CA GLU A 70 9.95 -0.91 3.69
C GLU A 70 9.41 0.23 4.51
N HIS A 71 8.98 -0.11 5.72
CA HIS A 71 8.33 0.87 6.60
C HIS A 71 9.13 2.18 6.60
N PRO A 72 8.47 3.32 6.40
CA PRO A 72 7.02 3.54 6.39
C PRO A 72 6.37 3.43 5.01
N VAL A 73 7.08 2.93 4.02
CA VAL A 73 6.58 2.86 2.65
C VAL A 73 6.19 1.44 2.28
N TYR A 74 5.01 1.30 1.71
CA TYR A 74 4.46 0.01 1.31
C TYR A 74 3.88 0.14 -0.09
N GLN A 75 4.08 -0.88 -0.93
CA GLN A 75 3.44 -0.91 -2.24
C GLN A 75 2.47 -2.07 -2.28
N ILE A 76 1.23 -1.78 -2.62
CA ILE A 76 0.15 -2.76 -2.59
C ILE A 76 -0.51 -2.79 -3.97
N ARG A 77 -0.60 -3.98 -4.54
CA ARG A 77 -1.24 -4.16 -5.83
C ARG A 77 -2.68 -4.60 -5.62
N ARG A 78 -3.61 -3.95 -6.33
CA ARG A 78 -5.01 -4.29 -6.21
C ARG A 78 -5.27 -5.66 -6.83
N LYS A 79 -6.04 -6.47 -6.14
CA LYS A 79 -6.38 -7.81 -6.64
C LYS A 79 -7.12 -7.72 -7.95
N GLU A 80 -7.07 -8.79 -8.71
CA GLU A 80 -7.62 -8.81 -10.05
C GLU A 80 -9.13 -9.00 -10.12
N SER A 81 -9.74 -9.51 -9.09
CA SER A 81 -11.17 -9.77 -9.17
C SER A 81 -12.02 -8.78 -8.39
#